data_00b07ef6d4e94ef431144a323584a208
#
_entry.id   00b07ef6d4e94ef431144a323584a208
#
_cell.length_a   1.000
_cell.length_b   1.000
_cell.length_c   1.000
_cell.angle_alpha   90.00
_cell.angle_beta   90.00
_cell.angle_gamma   90.00
#
_symmetry.space_group_name_H-M   'P 1'
#
loop_
_entity.id
_entity.type
_entity.pdbx_description
1 polymer ?
#
loop_
_entity_poly.entity_id
_entity_poly.type
_entity_poly.pdbx_seq_one_letter_code
_entity_poly.pdbx_strand_id
1 'polypeptide(L)'
;MAPRKDCVSSRSELVNGGILVKLEVLADADAVARRAAAMIATAARDAVADRGRFVLAVSGGHTPWLMLRALADLDVPWAQVHLVQVDERVAPPGHPDRNLTHLQESLLDRVPLPPEQIYPMPVEASDLDAAAARYAVTLRAIAGAPLVLDLVHLGLGPDGHTASLVPGDPALEVTAADVALAGPYQGRRRMTLTYPPLNRSRRILWVVTGGEKVDMLRRLLAGDESIPAGNVRHDHAEVLADRAAAAQLSAGQMRGA
;
A
#
# COMPACT_ATOMS: atom_id res chain seq x y z
N MET A 1 35.54 20.98 -2.04
CA MET A 1 34.78 19.85 -1.42
C MET A 1 33.71 20.49 -0.56
N ALA A 2 32.48 20.63 -1.13
CA ALA A 2 31.37 21.28 -0.44
C ALA A 2 30.70 20.26 0.51
N PRO A 3 30.21 20.68 1.69
CA PRO A 3 29.57 19.78 2.62
C PRO A 3 28.23 19.32 2.05
N ARG A 4 27.97 18.00 2.11
CA ARG A 4 26.68 17.43 1.83
C ARG A 4 25.65 18.02 2.78
N LYS A 5 24.60 18.64 2.24
CA LYS A 5 23.44 19.08 3.03
C LYS A 5 22.77 17.82 3.58
N ASP A 6 22.83 17.68 4.88
CA ASP A 6 22.17 16.60 5.61
C ASP A 6 20.68 16.59 5.27
N CYS A 7 20.19 15.41 4.88
CA CYS A 7 18.79 15.14 4.60
C CYS A 7 18.04 15.16 5.94
N VAL A 8 17.48 16.30 6.31
CA VAL A 8 16.67 16.43 7.53
C VAL A 8 15.32 15.79 7.26
N SER A 9 15.16 14.53 7.68
CA SER A 9 13.83 13.93 7.83
C SER A 9 13.25 14.35 9.18
N SER A 10 12.03 14.86 9.19
CA SER A 10 11.28 15.08 10.44
C SER A 10 10.33 13.90 10.67
N ARG A 11 10.48 13.24 11.81
CA ARG A 11 9.54 12.23 12.29
C ARG A 11 8.60 12.89 13.27
N SER A 12 7.31 12.60 13.15
CA SER A 12 6.28 13.12 14.05
C SER A 12 5.32 11.99 14.43
N GLU A 13 4.88 12.01 15.67
CA GLU A 13 3.78 11.16 16.13
C GLU A 13 2.57 12.06 16.31
N LEU A 14 1.50 11.78 15.57
CA LEU A 14 0.26 12.55 15.60
C LEU A 14 -0.76 11.81 16.45
N VAL A 15 -1.33 12.48 17.45
CA VAL A 15 -2.43 11.93 18.26
C VAL A 15 -3.75 12.40 17.65
N ASN A 16 -4.51 11.46 17.11
CA ASN A 16 -5.87 11.71 16.64
C ASN A 16 -6.85 10.82 17.41
N GLY A 17 -7.77 11.43 18.16
CA GLY A 17 -8.74 10.65 18.97
C GLY A 17 -8.11 9.61 19.91
N GLY A 18 -6.84 9.77 20.33
CA GLY A 18 -6.11 8.80 21.14
C GLY A 18 -5.28 7.78 20.35
N ILE A 19 -5.32 7.81 19.01
CA ILE A 19 -4.53 6.94 18.14
C ILE A 19 -3.31 7.68 17.65
N LEU A 20 -2.13 7.08 17.80
CA LEU A 20 -0.85 7.62 17.38
C LEU A 20 -0.55 7.21 15.94
N VAL A 21 -0.58 8.16 14.99
CA VAL A 21 -0.16 7.95 13.60
C VAL A 21 1.28 8.43 13.45
N LYS A 22 2.16 7.54 13.01
CA LYS A 22 3.55 7.89 12.73
C LYS A 22 3.65 8.50 11.34
N LEU A 23 4.06 9.76 11.26
CA LEU A 23 4.33 10.48 10.02
C LEU A 23 5.83 10.76 9.89
N GLU A 24 6.40 10.43 8.74
CA GLU A 24 7.76 10.84 8.34
C GLU A 24 7.68 11.66 7.05
N VAL A 25 8.14 12.91 7.08
CA VAL A 25 8.17 13.80 5.92
C VAL A 25 9.58 13.84 5.35
N LEU A 26 9.70 13.54 4.07
CA LEU A 26 10.95 13.41 3.32
C LEU A 26 11.04 14.47 2.22
N ALA A 27 12.22 14.64 1.63
CA ALA A 27 12.49 15.74 0.70
C ALA A 27 11.64 15.69 -0.56
N ASP A 28 11.49 14.50 -1.14
CA ASP A 28 10.89 14.24 -2.44
C ASP A 28 10.39 12.79 -2.57
N ALA A 29 9.76 12.48 -3.70
CA ALA A 29 9.22 11.14 -3.99
C ALA A 29 10.30 10.04 -4.00
N ASP A 30 11.52 10.34 -4.45
CA ASP A 30 12.62 9.38 -4.47
C ASP A 30 13.09 9.04 -3.05
N ALA A 31 13.17 10.03 -2.16
CA ALA A 31 13.48 9.82 -0.76
C ALA A 31 12.40 8.99 -0.05
N VAL A 32 11.12 9.27 -0.34
CA VAL A 32 9.97 8.48 0.15
C VAL A 32 10.07 7.04 -0.35
N ALA A 33 10.33 6.83 -1.62
CA ALA A 33 10.44 5.50 -2.22
C ALA A 33 11.56 4.67 -1.58
N ARG A 34 12.77 5.25 -1.44
CA ARG A 34 13.91 4.57 -0.77
C ARG A 34 13.62 4.27 0.70
N ARG A 35 12.98 5.19 1.40
CA ARG A 35 12.62 4.97 2.82
C ARG A 35 11.58 3.87 2.98
N ALA A 36 10.54 3.87 2.14
CA ALA A 36 9.52 2.83 2.11
C ALA A 36 10.12 1.45 1.80
N ALA A 37 11.00 1.37 0.80
CA ALA A 37 11.72 0.14 0.47
C ALA A 37 12.53 -0.39 1.66
N ALA A 38 13.27 0.46 2.36
CA ALA A 38 14.04 0.08 3.54
C ALA A 38 13.15 -0.44 4.69
N MET A 39 11.97 0.17 4.89
CA MET A 39 10.99 -0.28 5.88
C MET A 39 10.41 -1.66 5.52
N ILE A 40 10.07 -1.87 4.24
CA ILE A 40 9.57 -3.17 3.75
C ILE A 40 10.64 -4.25 3.93
N ALA A 41 11.90 -3.97 3.54
CA ALA A 41 13.00 -4.92 3.69
C ALA A 41 13.24 -5.32 5.17
N THR A 42 13.17 -4.35 6.09
CA THR A 42 13.27 -4.63 7.52
C THR A 42 12.08 -5.46 8.00
N ALA A 43 10.85 -5.08 7.63
CA ALA A 43 9.65 -5.83 7.99
C ALA A 43 9.68 -7.28 7.46
N ALA A 44 10.24 -7.49 6.26
CA ALA A 44 10.41 -8.83 5.69
C ALA A 44 11.35 -9.69 6.52
N ARG A 45 12.53 -9.17 6.89
CA ARG A 45 13.48 -9.89 7.74
C ARG A 45 12.88 -10.23 9.11
N ASP A 46 12.23 -9.24 9.75
CA ASP A 46 11.57 -9.43 11.06
C ASP A 46 10.48 -10.51 10.96
N ALA A 47 9.61 -10.43 9.96
CA ALA A 47 8.51 -11.38 9.77
C ALA A 47 9.01 -12.79 9.48
N VAL A 48 10.06 -12.94 8.67
CA VAL A 48 10.67 -14.24 8.38
C VAL A 48 11.34 -14.81 9.62
N ALA A 49 12.05 -13.99 10.41
CA ALA A 49 12.66 -14.42 11.67
C ALA A 49 11.61 -14.92 12.68
N ASP A 50 10.47 -14.23 12.78
CA ASP A 50 9.41 -14.55 13.74
C ASP A 50 8.49 -15.70 13.31
N ARG A 51 8.16 -15.75 12.00
CA ARG A 51 7.05 -16.59 11.46
C ARG A 51 7.45 -17.45 10.27
N GLY A 52 8.70 -17.39 9.81
CA GLY A 52 9.20 -18.14 8.68
C GLY A 52 8.72 -17.65 7.31
N ARG A 53 7.91 -16.59 7.25
CA ARG A 53 7.38 -16.03 6.00
C ARG A 53 7.04 -14.55 6.14
N PHE A 54 6.90 -13.87 5.00
CA PHE A 54 6.43 -12.48 4.91
C PHE A 54 5.41 -12.34 3.78
N VAL A 55 4.18 -11.95 4.10
CA VAL A 55 3.11 -11.72 3.11
C VAL A 55 2.94 -10.23 2.88
N LEU A 56 3.38 -9.75 1.71
CA LEU A 56 3.39 -8.36 1.29
C LEU A 56 2.28 -8.09 0.28
N ALA A 57 1.40 -7.14 0.59
CA ALA A 57 0.43 -6.62 -0.38
C ALA A 57 0.86 -5.25 -0.91
N VAL A 58 0.88 -5.09 -2.24
CA VAL A 58 1.34 -3.86 -2.89
C VAL A 58 0.26 -3.21 -3.76
N SER A 59 0.19 -1.88 -3.68
CA SER A 59 -0.61 -1.04 -4.60
C SER A 59 0.22 -0.60 -5.80
N GLY A 60 -0.46 -0.25 -6.89
CA GLY A 60 0.15 0.41 -8.04
C GLY A 60 0.33 1.92 -7.85
N GLY A 61 1.00 2.56 -8.81
CA GLY A 61 1.23 4.00 -8.87
C GLY A 61 2.70 4.38 -9.09
N HIS A 62 2.94 5.62 -9.49
CA HIS A 62 4.29 6.06 -9.87
C HIS A 62 5.32 5.90 -8.73
N THR A 63 5.03 6.46 -7.55
CA THR A 63 5.94 6.36 -6.39
C THR A 63 6.08 4.92 -5.86
N PRO A 64 5.02 4.10 -5.78
CA PRO A 64 5.12 2.66 -5.55
C PRO A 64 6.11 1.94 -6.48
N TRP A 65 6.13 2.26 -7.77
CA TRP A 65 7.08 1.61 -8.68
C TRP A 65 8.53 2.03 -8.43
N LEU A 66 8.79 3.29 -8.04
CA LEU A 66 10.12 3.72 -7.57
C LEU A 66 10.52 2.98 -6.28
N MET A 67 9.59 2.81 -5.36
CA MET A 67 9.79 2.04 -4.12
C MET A 67 10.14 0.58 -4.40
N LEU A 68 9.40 -0.08 -5.30
CA LEU A 68 9.64 -1.47 -5.66
C LEU A 68 10.99 -1.67 -6.36
N ARG A 69 11.41 -0.73 -7.22
CA ARG A 69 12.76 -0.74 -7.80
C ARG A 69 13.84 -0.60 -6.73
N ALA A 70 13.66 0.31 -5.78
CA ALA A 70 14.59 0.47 -4.68
C ALA A 70 14.61 -0.77 -3.75
N LEU A 71 13.47 -1.45 -3.58
CA LEU A 71 13.38 -2.67 -2.79
C LEU A 71 14.15 -3.83 -3.44
N ALA A 72 14.20 -3.88 -4.78
CA ALA A 72 14.93 -4.91 -5.52
C ALA A 72 16.44 -4.88 -5.25
N ASP A 73 16.98 -3.72 -4.86
CA ASP A 73 18.41 -3.53 -4.58
C ASP A 73 18.77 -3.80 -3.11
N LEU A 74 17.79 -4.19 -2.27
CA LEU A 74 17.98 -4.42 -0.84
C LEU A 74 18.04 -5.91 -0.49
N ASP A 75 18.66 -6.20 0.66
CA ASP A 75 18.69 -7.54 1.23
C ASP A 75 17.31 -7.93 1.79
N VAL A 76 16.56 -8.71 1.00
CA VAL A 76 15.22 -9.23 1.32
C VAL A 76 15.24 -10.74 1.20
N PRO A 77 14.67 -11.48 2.15
CA PRO A 77 14.63 -12.95 2.12
C PRO A 77 13.58 -13.46 1.12
N TRP A 78 13.81 -13.26 -0.17
CA TRP A 78 12.85 -13.49 -1.26
C TRP A 78 12.25 -14.89 -1.26
N ALA A 79 13.02 -15.90 -0.86
CA ALA A 79 12.55 -17.30 -0.80
C ALA A 79 11.41 -17.52 0.22
N GLN A 80 11.14 -16.57 1.13
CA GLN A 80 10.08 -16.61 2.13
C GLN A 80 9.06 -15.47 1.96
N VAL A 81 9.15 -14.68 0.87
CA VAL A 81 8.23 -13.60 0.57
C VAL A 81 7.07 -14.12 -0.28
N HIS A 82 5.84 -13.84 0.13
CA HIS A 82 4.63 -14.04 -0.64
C HIS A 82 4.10 -12.68 -1.07
N LEU A 83 4.00 -12.43 -2.38
CA LEU A 83 3.61 -11.14 -2.94
C LEU A 83 2.18 -11.20 -3.49
N VAL A 84 1.33 -10.31 -2.99
CA VAL A 84 -0.06 -10.16 -3.42
C VAL A 84 -0.33 -8.72 -3.87
N GLN A 85 -1.39 -8.51 -4.64
CA GLN A 85 -1.83 -7.18 -5.03
C GLN A 85 -2.92 -6.66 -4.08
N VAL A 86 -2.90 -5.35 -3.80
CA VAL A 86 -3.97 -4.67 -3.06
C VAL A 86 -5.19 -4.48 -3.94
N ASP A 87 -4.97 -4.13 -5.20
CA ASP A 87 -6.00 -3.97 -6.22
C ASP A 87 -5.44 -4.18 -7.63
N GLU A 88 -6.33 -4.43 -8.57
CA GLU A 88 -5.96 -4.56 -9.98
C GLU A 88 -7.08 -4.09 -10.91
N ARG A 89 -6.72 -3.59 -12.07
CA ARG A 89 -7.61 -3.13 -13.12
C ARG A 89 -7.94 -4.27 -14.07
N VAL A 90 -9.22 -4.40 -14.42
CA VAL A 90 -9.70 -5.37 -15.43
C VAL A 90 -9.25 -4.87 -16.80
N ALA A 91 -8.16 -5.43 -17.30
CA ALA A 91 -7.56 -5.14 -18.59
C ALA A 91 -6.78 -6.38 -19.08
N PRO A 92 -6.48 -6.49 -20.39
CA PRO A 92 -5.71 -7.61 -20.94
C PRO A 92 -4.31 -7.73 -20.31
N PRO A 93 -3.69 -8.92 -20.33
CA PRO A 93 -2.29 -9.11 -19.92
C PRO A 93 -1.35 -8.13 -20.63
N GLY A 94 -0.39 -7.56 -19.89
CA GLY A 94 0.59 -6.61 -20.44
C GLY A 94 0.02 -5.21 -20.73
N HIS A 95 -1.28 -4.96 -20.50
CA HIS A 95 -1.85 -3.62 -20.71
C HIS A 95 -1.20 -2.60 -19.75
N PRO A 96 -0.92 -1.36 -20.19
CA PRO A 96 -0.28 -0.33 -19.35
C PRO A 96 -1.14 0.12 -18.16
N ASP A 97 -2.46 -0.11 -18.19
CA ASP A 97 -3.31 0.14 -17.03
C ASP A 97 -3.15 -0.92 -15.92
N ARG A 98 -2.56 -2.08 -16.20
CA ARG A 98 -2.41 -3.15 -15.22
C ARG A 98 -1.32 -2.82 -14.19
N ASN A 99 -1.67 -2.96 -12.91
CA ASN A 99 -0.69 -2.88 -11.83
C ASN A 99 0.36 -4.00 -11.96
N LEU A 100 -0.07 -5.20 -12.38
CA LEU A 100 0.83 -6.35 -12.58
C LEU A 100 1.89 -6.08 -13.64
N THR A 101 1.57 -5.38 -14.74
CA THR A 101 2.54 -5.02 -15.78
C THR A 101 3.70 -4.22 -15.18
N HIS A 102 3.39 -3.19 -14.41
CA HIS A 102 4.40 -2.37 -13.76
C HIS A 102 5.09 -3.05 -12.57
N LEU A 103 4.39 -3.93 -11.86
CA LEU A 103 4.97 -4.76 -10.81
C LEU A 103 6.03 -5.69 -11.39
N GLN A 104 5.76 -6.28 -12.57
CA GLN A 104 6.70 -7.11 -13.30
C GLN A 104 7.99 -6.33 -13.59
N GLU A 105 7.88 -5.17 -14.24
CA GLU A 105 9.01 -4.32 -14.64
C GLU A 105 9.77 -3.74 -13.43
N SER A 106 9.07 -3.40 -12.37
CA SER A 106 9.65 -2.69 -11.23
C SER A 106 10.31 -3.61 -10.21
N LEU A 107 9.85 -4.84 -10.08
CA LEU A 107 10.29 -5.78 -9.05
C LEU A 107 10.54 -7.19 -9.59
N LEU A 108 9.52 -7.84 -10.18
CA LEU A 108 9.57 -9.29 -10.39
C LEU A 108 10.69 -9.75 -11.34
N ASP A 109 11.00 -8.94 -12.36
CA ASP A 109 12.10 -9.21 -13.30
C ASP A 109 13.49 -8.97 -12.68
N ARG A 110 13.57 -8.49 -11.44
CA ARG A 110 14.81 -8.01 -10.81
C ARG A 110 15.24 -8.84 -9.59
N VAL A 111 14.34 -9.65 -9.06
CA VAL A 111 14.54 -10.35 -7.79
C VAL A 111 14.28 -11.85 -7.92
N PRO A 112 14.96 -12.70 -7.13
CA PRO A 112 14.76 -14.14 -7.17
C PRO A 112 13.53 -14.58 -6.36
N LEU A 113 12.38 -13.89 -6.56
CA LEU A 113 11.11 -14.28 -5.95
C LEU A 113 10.54 -15.49 -6.68
N PRO A 114 10.29 -16.63 -5.99
CA PRO A 114 9.75 -17.83 -6.61
C PRO A 114 8.38 -17.55 -7.27
N PRO A 115 8.14 -17.98 -8.53
CA PRO A 115 6.89 -17.73 -9.23
C PRO A 115 5.64 -18.22 -8.48
N GLU A 116 5.73 -19.32 -7.74
CA GLU A 116 4.67 -19.89 -6.91
C GLU A 116 4.32 -19.04 -5.67
N GLN A 117 5.13 -18.03 -5.37
CA GLN A 117 4.90 -17.07 -4.28
C GLN A 117 4.38 -15.71 -4.79
N ILE A 118 4.08 -15.61 -6.08
CA ILE A 118 3.48 -14.44 -6.71
C ILE A 118 2.00 -14.74 -6.96
N TYR A 119 1.12 -13.92 -6.39
CA TYR A 119 -0.33 -14.12 -6.43
C TYR A 119 -1.01 -12.92 -7.09
N PRO A 120 -1.06 -12.89 -8.45
CA PRO A 120 -1.76 -11.82 -9.16
C PRO A 120 -3.27 -11.94 -9.01
N MET A 121 -3.96 -10.80 -8.95
CA MET A 121 -5.43 -10.79 -8.99
C MET A 121 -5.95 -11.33 -10.33
N PRO A 122 -6.89 -12.29 -10.33
CA PRO A 122 -7.33 -13.02 -11.53
C PRO A 122 -8.38 -12.21 -12.33
N VAL A 123 -8.02 -11.00 -12.77
CA VAL A 123 -8.93 -10.06 -13.47
C VAL A 123 -9.18 -10.41 -14.93
N GLU A 124 -8.57 -11.47 -15.44
CA GLU A 124 -8.76 -12.00 -16.80
C GLU A 124 -9.85 -13.07 -16.87
N ALA A 125 -10.37 -13.48 -15.71
CA ALA A 125 -11.42 -14.48 -15.64
C ALA A 125 -12.73 -13.98 -16.26
N SER A 126 -13.45 -14.86 -16.95
CA SER A 126 -14.76 -14.56 -17.52
C SER A 126 -15.82 -14.26 -16.44
N ASP A 127 -15.73 -14.94 -15.30
CA ASP A 127 -16.54 -14.74 -14.10
C ASP A 127 -15.65 -14.11 -13.02
N LEU A 128 -15.71 -12.78 -12.91
CA LEU A 128 -14.90 -12.00 -11.97
C LEU A 128 -15.34 -12.19 -10.52
N ASP A 129 -16.63 -12.40 -10.25
CA ASP A 129 -17.14 -12.63 -8.89
C ASP A 129 -16.64 -13.95 -8.34
N ALA A 130 -16.75 -15.03 -9.12
CA ALA A 130 -16.15 -16.31 -8.76
C ALA A 130 -14.63 -16.25 -8.65
N ALA A 131 -13.96 -15.44 -9.48
CA ALA A 131 -12.52 -15.23 -9.42
C ALA A 131 -12.09 -14.49 -8.15
N ALA A 132 -12.81 -13.44 -7.73
CA ALA A 132 -12.59 -12.73 -6.48
C ALA A 132 -12.75 -13.66 -5.26
N ALA A 133 -13.79 -14.48 -5.26
CA ALA A 133 -14.02 -15.46 -4.20
C ALA A 133 -12.88 -16.50 -4.13
N ARG A 134 -12.42 -17.04 -5.25
CA ARG A 134 -11.27 -17.97 -5.31
C ARG A 134 -9.98 -17.29 -4.85
N TYR A 135 -9.74 -16.05 -5.25
CA TYR A 135 -8.58 -15.31 -4.82
C TYR A 135 -8.56 -15.11 -3.30
N ALA A 136 -9.70 -14.78 -2.68
CA ALA A 136 -9.81 -14.72 -1.23
C ALA A 136 -9.46 -16.05 -0.54
N VAL A 137 -9.85 -17.19 -1.11
CA VAL A 137 -9.45 -18.52 -0.60
C VAL A 137 -7.94 -18.72 -0.71
N THR A 138 -7.33 -18.37 -1.83
CA THR A 138 -5.87 -18.41 -2.02
C THR A 138 -5.15 -17.56 -0.98
N LEU A 139 -5.60 -16.32 -0.76
CA LEU A 139 -4.99 -15.42 0.24
C LEU A 139 -5.09 -15.99 1.66
N ARG A 140 -6.21 -16.60 2.03
CA ARG A 140 -6.37 -17.27 3.34
C ARG A 140 -5.48 -18.49 3.49
N ALA A 141 -5.21 -19.23 2.42
CA ALA A 141 -4.28 -20.36 2.47
C ALA A 141 -2.85 -19.93 2.78
N ILE A 142 -2.40 -18.76 2.33
CA ILE A 142 -1.05 -18.25 2.55
C ILE A 142 -0.90 -17.36 3.79
N ALA A 143 -1.96 -16.66 4.22
CA ALA A 143 -1.89 -15.67 5.29
C ALA A 143 -2.83 -15.96 6.47
N GLY A 144 -3.53 -17.10 6.46
CA GLY A 144 -4.39 -17.54 7.56
C GLY A 144 -5.86 -17.16 7.40
N ALA A 145 -6.70 -17.80 8.22
CA ALA A 145 -8.13 -17.52 8.30
C ALA A 145 -8.48 -17.15 9.76
N PRO A 146 -8.83 -15.90 10.04
CA PRO A 146 -9.02 -14.78 9.10
C PRO A 146 -7.72 -14.35 8.40
N LEU A 147 -7.86 -13.77 7.18
CA LEU A 147 -6.72 -13.25 6.41
C LEU A 147 -5.99 -12.13 7.17
N VAL A 148 -4.70 -12.32 7.47
CA VAL A 148 -3.83 -11.34 8.13
C VAL A 148 -2.53 -11.20 7.35
N LEU A 149 -2.39 -10.09 6.65
CA LEU A 149 -1.19 -9.74 5.89
C LEU A 149 -0.10 -9.18 6.83
N ASP A 150 1.17 -9.41 6.53
CA ASP A 150 2.26 -8.89 7.37
C ASP A 150 2.48 -7.39 7.13
N LEU A 151 2.42 -6.96 5.87
CA LEU A 151 2.47 -5.55 5.52
C LEU A 151 1.59 -5.28 4.29
N VAL A 152 0.78 -4.21 4.38
CA VAL A 152 0.04 -3.66 3.25
C VAL A 152 0.61 -2.30 2.92
N HIS A 153 1.06 -2.12 1.68
CA HIS A 153 1.42 -0.82 1.14
C HIS A 153 0.21 -0.19 0.46
N LEU A 154 -0.12 1.04 0.86
CA LEU A 154 -1.27 1.81 0.36
C LEU A 154 -0.83 3.15 -0.23
N GLY A 155 -1.50 3.55 -1.31
CA GLY A 155 -1.48 4.90 -1.85
C GLY A 155 -2.73 5.68 -1.44
N LEU A 156 -2.69 7.00 -1.66
CA LEU A 156 -3.80 7.92 -1.41
C LEU A 156 -4.20 8.62 -2.71
N GLY A 157 -5.46 8.47 -3.12
CA GLY A 157 -6.01 9.15 -4.29
C GLY A 157 -6.27 10.64 -4.03
N PRO A 158 -6.36 11.47 -5.09
CA PRO A 158 -6.70 12.89 -4.95
C PRO A 158 -8.15 13.14 -4.51
N ASP A 159 -8.99 12.12 -4.55
CA ASP A 159 -10.38 12.07 -4.08
C ASP A 159 -10.53 11.32 -2.74
N GLY A 160 -9.41 10.93 -2.14
CA GLY A 160 -9.36 10.19 -0.88
C GLY A 160 -9.55 8.68 -1.01
N HIS A 161 -9.57 8.12 -2.22
CA HIS A 161 -9.60 6.68 -2.39
C HIS A 161 -8.27 6.03 -1.96
N THR A 162 -8.34 4.75 -1.60
CA THR A 162 -7.18 3.86 -1.46
C THR A 162 -7.50 2.50 -2.05
N ALA A 163 -6.50 1.75 -2.51
CA ALA A 163 -6.75 0.54 -3.29
C ALA A 163 -7.67 0.87 -4.47
N SER A 164 -8.77 0.11 -4.65
CA SER A 164 -9.90 0.50 -5.49
C SER A 164 -11.18 0.74 -4.68
N LEU A 165 -11.03 1.15 -3.42
CA LEU A 165 -12.10 1.65 -2.55
C LEU A 165 -12.31 3.15 -2.86
N VAL A 166 -13.22 3.43 -3.77
CA VAL A 166 -13.46 4.77 -4.36
C VAL A 166 -14.71 5.39 -3.73
N PRO A 167 -14.77 6.74 -3.54
CA PRO A 167 -15.95 7.38 -2.99
C PRO A 167 -17.24 6.99 -3.71
N GLY A 168 -18.24 6.54 -2.93
CA GLY A 168 -19.56 6.14 -3.45
C GLY A 168 -19.63 4.77 -4.11
N ASP A 169 -18.53 4.01 -4.15
CA ASP A 169 -18.53 2.65 -4.71
C ASP A 169 -19.12 1.64 -3.71
N PRO A 170 -19.97 0.70 -4.15
CA PRO A 170 -20.51 -0.36 -3.29
C PRO A 170 -19.46 -1.23 -2.60
N ALA A 171 -18.24 -1.33 -3.13
CA ALA A 171 -17.15 -2.07 -2.49
C ALA A 171 -16.78 -1.52 -1.09
N LEU A 172 -17.11 -0.27 -0.79
CA LEU A 172 -16.92 0.34 0.54
C LEU A 172 -17.73 -0.36 1.63
N GLU A 173 -18.90 -0.90 1.28
CA GLU A 173 -19.84 -1.54 2.21
C GLU A 173 -19.57 -3.05 2.39
N VAL A 174 -18.59 -3.60 1.67
CA VAL A 174 -18.29 -5.03 1.72
C VAL A 174 -17.50 -5.37 2.98
N THR A 175 -18.18 -5.97 3.96
CA THR A 175 -17.59 -6.36 5.26
C THR A 175 -17.44 -7.87 5.44
N ALA A 176 -18.13 -8.67 4.63
CA ALA A 176 -18.18 -10.13 4.76
C ALA A 176 -17.14 -10.87 3.85
N ALA A 177 -16.51 -10.17 2.92
CA ALA A 177 -15.54 -10.74 1.99
C ALA A 177 -14.20 -10.01 2.06
N ASP A 178 -13.09 -10.72 1.83
CA ASP A 178 -11.74 -10.13 1.82
C ASP A 178 -11.39 -9.46 0.48
N VAL A 179 -12.08 -9.88 -0.61
CA VAL A 179 -11.87 -9.37 -1.97
C VAL A 179 -13.22 -9.02 -2.57
N ALA A 180 -13.30 -7.89 -3.27
CA ALA A 180 -14.52 -7.44 -3.95
C ALA A 180 -14.20 -6.91 -5.36
N LEU A 181 -15.24 -6.80 -6.17
CA LEU A 181 -15.19 -6.02 -7.40
C LEU A 181 -15.62 -4.58 -7.09
N ALA A 182 -14.87 -3.63 -7.61
CA ALA A 182 -15.25 -2.23 -7.63
C ALA A 182 -15.75 -1.85 -9.02
N GLY A 183 -16.66 -0.87 -9.06
CA GLY A 183 -17.25 -0.35 -10.29
C GLY A 183 -16.22 0.34 -11.19
N PRO A 184 -16.65 0.83 -12.34
CA PRO A 184 -15.73 1.51 -13.26
C PRO A 184 -15.23 2.82 -12.63
N TYR A 185 -13.93 2.89 -12.43
CA TYR A 185 -13.23 4.11 -12.06
C TYR A 185 -12.12 4.37 -13.08
N GLN A 186 -12.07 5.57 -13.64
CA GLN A 186 -11.19 5.92 -14.75
C GLN A 186 -11.33 4.94 -15.94
N GLY A 187 -12.57 4.56 -16.28
CA GLY A 187 -12.88 3.68 -17.41
C GLY A 187 -12.63 2.19 -17.22
N ARG A 188 -12.21 1.73 -16.03
CA ARG A 188 -11.91 0.33 -15.76
C ARG A 188 -12.67 -0.20 -14.53
N ARG A 189 -13.29 -1.38 -14.67
CA ARG A 189 -13.67 -2.20 -13.51
C ARG A 189 -12.40 -2.64 -12.79
N ARG A 190 -12.53 -2.95 -11.50
CA ARG A 190 -11.40 -3.29 -10.65
C ARG A 190 -11.72 -4.44 -9.70
N MET A 191 -10.69 -5.16 -9.29
CA MET A 191 -10.72 -6.09 -8.16
C MET A 191 -9.89 -5.50 -7.04
N THR A 192 -10.36 -5.57 -5.79
CA THR A 192 -9.71 -4.89 -4.66
C THR A 192 -9.80 -5.74 -3.39
N LEU A 193 -8.81 -5.60 -2.52
CA LEU A 193 -8.97 -5.94 -1.11
C LEU A 193 -10.00 -4.99 -0.49
N THR A 194 -10.80 -5.52 0.44
CA THR A 194 -11.81 -4.77 1.19
C THR A 194 -11.22 -4.23 2.50
N TYR A 195 -11.98 -3.43 3.26
CA TYR A 195 -11.52 -2.94 4.57
C TYR A 195 -11.15 -4.04 5.57
N PRO A 196 -11.90 -5.16 5.71
CA PRO A 196 -11.56 -6.20 6.67
C PRO A 196 -10.11 -6.71 6.60
N PRO A 197 -9.55 -7.18 5.47
CA PRO A 197 -8.16 -7.61 5.41
C PRO A 197 -7.16 -6.46 5.53
N LEU A 198 -7.47 -5.26 4.99
CA LEU A 198 -6.61 -4.08 5.18
C LEU A 198 -6.48 -3.76 6.67
N ASN A 199 -7.61 -3.70 7.39
CA ASN A 199 -7.66 -3.35 8.81
C ASN A 199 -7.12 -4.44 9.75
N ARG A 200 -7.07 -5.71 9.32
CA ARG A 200 -6.46 -6.80 10.08
C ARG A 200 -4.96 -6.94 9.86
N SER A 201 -4.40 -6.25 8.88
CA SER A 201 -2.97 -6.33 8.57
C SER A 201 -2.10 -5.91 9.74
N ARG A 202 -0.94 -6.56 9.92
CA ARG A 202 -0.03 -6.28 11.03
C ARG A 202 0.63 -4.92 10.93
N ARG A 203 0.88 -4.46 9.70
CA ARG A 203 1.44 -3.14 9.38
C ARG A 203 0.77 -2.57 8.14
N ILE A 204 0.53 -1.26 8.17
CA ILE A 204 0.04 -0.48 7.03
C ILE A 204 1.07 0.60 6.74
N LEU A 205 1.58 0.62 5.51
CA LEU A 205 2.54 1.61 5.05
C LEU A 205 1.87 2.48 3.98
N TRP A 206 1.61 3.73 4.33
CA TRP A 206 1.15 4.73 3.39
C TRP A 206 2.33 5.41 2.70
N VAL A 207 2.27 5.51 1.36
CA VAL A 207 3.22 6.25 0.54
C VAL A 207 2.45 7.34 -0.21
N VAL A 208 2.66 8.59 0.20
CA VAL A 208 1.89 9.75 -0.26
C VAL A 208 2.83 10.84 -0.77
N THR A 209 2.80 11.12 -2.07
CA THR A 209 3.68 12.11 -2.70
C THR A 209 2.91 12.98 -3.68
N GLY A 210 3.36 14.24 -3.82
CA GLY A 210 2.78 15.20 -4.74
C GLY A 210 1.80 16.18 -4.10
N GLY A 211 1.84 17.42 -4.59
CA GLY A 211 1.05 18.53 -4.03
C GLY A 211 -0.47 18.35 -4.19
N GLU A 212 -0.91 17.54 -5.13
CA GLU A 212 -2.33 17.20 -5.32
C GLU A 212 -2.90 16.33 -4.19
N LYS A 213 -2.05 15.83 -3.28
CA LYS A 213 -2.45 14.99 -2.14
C LYS A 213 -2.62 15.78 -0.84
N VAL A 214 -2.29 17.06 -0.81
CA VAL A 214 -2.22 17.90 0.41
C VAL A 214 -3.50 17.80 1.25
N ASP A 215 -4.66 18.03 0.65
CA ASP A 215 -5.94 18.00 1.36
C ASP A 215 -6.28 16.59 1.84
N MET A 216 -6.06 15.59 1.01
CA MET A 216 -6.38 14.20 1.35
C MET A 216 -5.42 13.64 2.39
N LEU A 217 -4.14 14.02 2.37
CA LEU A 217 -3.19 13.66 3.43
C LEU A 217 -3.62 14.25 4.77
N ARG A 218 -4.04 15.53 4.81
CA ARG A 218 -4.53 16.16 6.03
C ARG A 218 -5.76 15.43 6.57
N ARG A 219 -6.71 15.04 5.70
CA ARG A 219 -7.92 14.29 6.06
C ARG A 219 -7.60 12.87 6.52
N LEU A 220 -6.67 12.17 5.87
CA LEU A 220 -6.19 10.86 6.29
C LEU A 220 -5.62 10.93 7.71
N LEU A 221 -4.70 11.88 7.97
CA LEU A 221 -4.07 12.07 9.28
C LEU A 221 -5.08 12.50 10.35
N ALA A 222 -6.18 13.14 9.97
CA ALA A 222 -7.29 13.47 10.86
C ALA A 222 -8.26 12.29 11.12
N GLY A 223 -8.06 11.14 10.48
CA GLY A 223 -9.00 10.01 10.59
C GLY A 223 -10.39 10.33 10.06
N ASP A 224 -10.47 11.16 9.00
CA ASP A 224 -11.74 11.59 8.42
C ASP A 224 -12.40 10.45 7.66
N GLU A 225 -13.33 9.77 8.31
CA GLU A 225 -14.07 8.61 7.74
C GLU A 225 -14.94 8.97 6.53
N SER A 226 -15.12 10.26 6.22
CA SER A 226 -15.86 10.68 5.02
C SER A 226 -15.08 10.49 3.72
N ILE A 227 -13.76 10.15 3.82
CA ILE A 227 -12.97 9.67 2.69
C ILE A 227 -12.68 8.15 2.86
N PRO A 228 -12.63 7.38 1.77
CA PRO A 228 -12.37 5.95 1.86
C PRO A 228 -11.08 5.59 2.63
N ALA A 229 -10.00 6.32 2.41
CA ALA A 229 -8.73 6.11 3.10
C ALA A 229 -8.84 6.29 4.64
N GLY A 230 -9.72 7.16 5.11
CA GLY A 230 -9.94 7.42 6.55
C GLY A 230 -10.60 6.26 7.31
N ASN A 231 -11.20 5.30 6.58
CA ASN A 231 -11.78 4.08 7.18
C ASN A 231 -10.75 2.94 7.34
N VAL A 232 -9.51 3.15 6.89
CA VAL A 232 -8.41 2.22 7.14
C VAL A 232 -7.81 2.53 8.51
N ARG A 233 -7.60 1.50 9.33
CA ARG A 233 -7.06 1.64 10.71
C ARG A 233 -5.71 2.34 10.74
N HIS A 234 -5.51 3.16 11.76
CA HIS A 234 -4.31 3.97 11.94
C HIS A 234 -3.35 3.44 13.03
N ASP A 235 -3.79 2.59 13.91
CA ASP A 235 -3.03 2.11 15.09
C ASP A 235 -1.77 1.30 14.76
N HIS A 236 -1.68 0.75 13.54
CA HIS A 236 -0.51 0.05 13.01
C HIS A 236 -0.03 0.67 11.69
N ALA A 237 -0.38 1.95 11.45
CA ALA A 237 -0.07 2.65 10.23
C ALA A 237 1.15 3.57 10.39
N GLU A 238 1.98 3.58 9.36
CA GLU A 238 3.06 4.54 9.17
C GLU A 238 2.83 5.28 7.85
N VAL A 239 2.95 6.60 7.88
CA VAL A 239 2.75 7.47 6.71
C VAL A 239 4.09 8.06 6.31
N LEU A 240 4.51 7.80 5.08
CA LEU A 240 5.64 8.49 4.45
C LEU A 240 5.10 9.49 3.44
N ALA A 241 5.44 10.74 3.60
CA ALA A 241 5.03 11.79 2.68
C ALA A 241 6.23 12.59 2.18
N ASP A 242 6.13 13.16 0.98
CA ASP A 242 7.08 14.17 0.55
C ASP A 242 6.67 15.57 1.04
N ARG A 243 7.60 16.54 0.94
CA ARG A 243 7.33 17.93 1.32
C ARG A 243 6.17 18.54 0.54
N ALA A 244 5.97 18.11 -0.71
CA ALA A 244 4.89 18.62 -1.55
C ALA A 244 3.52 18.18 -1.02
N ALA A 245 3.36 16.91 -0.67
CA ALA A 245 2.13 16.40 -0.06
C ALA A 245 1.90 16.95 1.36
N ALA A 246 2.96 17.23 2.11
CA ALA A 246 2.91 17.74 3.48
C ALA A 246 2.84 19.28 3.59
N ALA A 247 2.73 20.02 2.47
CA ALA A 247 2.92 21.48 2.42
C ALA A 247 1.97 22.30 3.33
N GLN A 248 0.80 21.76 3.68
CA GLN A 248 -0.18 22.43 4.55
C GLN A 248 -0.27 21.81 5.97
N LEU A 249 0.59 20.88 6.30
CA LEU A 249 0.64 20.38 7.67
C LEU A 249 1.28 21.42 8.59
N SER A 250 0.62 21.70 9.71
CA SER A 250 1.12 22.67 10.70
C SER A 250 2.42 22.17 11.37
N ALA A 251 3.22 23.12 11.90
CA ALA A 251 4.43 22.77 12.65
C ALA A 251 4.12 21.87 13.87
N GLY A 252 2.93 21.96 14.47
CA GLY A 252 2.45 21.08 15.53
C GLY A 252 2.17 19.66 15.05
N GLN A 253 1.68 19.52 13.81
CA GLN A 253 1.47 18.21 13.15
C GLN A 253 2.77 17.58 12.63
N MET A 254 3.85 18.37 12.51
CA MET A 254 5.17 17.90 12.09
C MET A 254 6.14 17.65 13.25
N ARG A 255 5.75 17.98 14.50
CA ARG A 255 6.55 17.75 15.71
C ARG A 255 5.71 16.91 16.67
N GLY A 256 5.97 15.63 16.73
CA GLY A 256 5.57 14.82 17.86
C GLY A 256 6.37 15.27 19.08
N ALA A 257 5.70 15.48 20.17
CA ALA A 257 6.29 15.81 21.46
C ALA A 257 7.17 14.66 21.98
#